data_543716c9806bcf807b57e04d1656d9ec
#
_entry.id   543716c9806bcf807b57e04d1656d9ec
#
_cell.length_a   1.000
_cell.length_b   1.000
_cell.length_c   1.000
_cell.angle_alpha   90.00
_cell.angle_beta   90.00
_cell.angle_gamma   90.00
#
_symmetry.space_group_name_H-M   'P 1'
#
loop_
_entity.id
_entity.type
_entity.pdbx_description
1 polymer ?
#
loop_
_entity_poly.entity_id
_entity_poly.type
_entity_poly.pdbx_seq_one_letter_code
_entity_poly.pdbx_strand_id
1 'polypeptide(L)'
;MPVGPFGIDPIIWAPLRLVIAVGLALFLVLNGALLQIYLERKIQAIIQDRLGPYHVGPFGLLQTFADALKLISKEDVRAAATDGWFFVAAPALVFCPMLASWAVLPFAQDIVGTNLNIGLLYLTTLGSMTVLGIVIAGWASNNKYALVGGLRSAGQLISYEIPQILALVSVALVVGSLSMIDITRSQSGPFVNVLVLPFSFLIYFIAALAETNRTPFDLPEAESELVAGWLTEYSGMRWGTMLALSEYGNVTVVCAIITTLWFGGWQGPGVDAIPLLGVLWFTLKVYAFIVVMMWIRATLPRLRIDQLMSFCWKGLIPMALVNIVAVATLALAFPNSLVPIAIANWALVVLFVAGIPFVQRRRLATLRARARASAAPAVRAAS
;
A
#
# COMPACT_ATOMS: atom_id res chain seq x y z
N MET A 1 31.95 10.85 -14.34
CA MET A 1 30.50 11.07 -14.10
C MET A 1 29.78 10.56 -15.33
N PRO A 2 28.72 9.77 -15.23
CA PRO A 2 28.00 9.28 -16.41
C PRO A 2 27.43 10.46 -17.20
N VAL A 3 27.66 10.46 -18.50
CA VAL A 3 27.06 11.41 -19.44
C VAL A 3 25.54 11.18 -19.40
N GLY A 4 24.75 12.25 -19.28
CA GLY A 4 23.30 12.13 -19.24
C GLY A 4 22.72 11.55 -20.55
N PRO A 5 21.50 11.03 -20.55
CA PRO A 5 20.82 10.62 -21.77
C PRO A 5 20.81 11.79 -22.76
N PHE A 6 21.04 11.53 -24.02
CA PHE A 6 21.20 12.51 -25.10
C PHE A 6 22.50 13.35 -25.08
N GLY A 7 23.57 12.92 -24.38
CA GLY A 7 24.86 13.62 -24.37
C GLY A 7 24.89 14.94 -23.60
N ILE A 8 23.94 15.14 -22.69
CA ILE A 8 23.84 16.36 -21.87
C ILE A 8 24.95 16.37 -20.80
N ASP A 9 25.55 17.54 -20.61
CA ASP A 9 26.62 17.76 -19.61
C ASP A 9 26.15 17.35 -18.19
N PRO A 10 26.94 16.58 -17.40
CA PRO A 10 26.57 16.12 -16.06
C PRO A 10 26.14 17.27 -15.11
N ILE A 11 26.75 18.45 -15.27
CA ILE A 11 26.44 19.64 -14.45
C ILE A 11 25.01 20.14 -14.70
N ILE A 12 24.54 20.07 -15.94
CA ILE A 12 23.18 20.49 -16.33
C ILE A 12 22.20 19.37 -16.08
N TRP A 13 22.62 18.11 -16.31
CA TRP A 13 21.75 16.94 -16.16
C TRP A 13 21.33 16.70 -14.70
N ALA A 14 22.21 16.88 -13.73
CA ALA A 14 21.90 16.62 -12.32
C ALA A 14 20.71 17.46 -11.78
N PRO A 15 20.68 18.79 -11.93
CA PRO A 15 19.54 19.59 -11.52
C PRO A 15 18.28 19.35 -12.38
N LEU A 16 18.46 19.15 -13.69
CA LEU A 16 17.34 18.88 -14.60
C LEU A 16 16.65 17.57 -14.26
N ARG A 17 17.42 16.51 -13.97
CA ARG A 17 16.91 15.22 -13.51
C ARG A 17 16.08 15.35 -12.24
N LEU A 18 16.55 16.13 -11.27
CA LEU A 18 15.83 16.39 -10.03
C LEU A 18 14.49 17.08 -10.29
N VAL A 19 14.49 18.13 -11.12
CA VAL A 19 13.26 18.84 -11.51
C VAL A 19 12.28 17.90 -12.22
N ILE A 20 12.75 17.07 -13.13
CA ILE A 20 11.90 16.07 -13.82
C ILE A 20 11.35 15.05 -12.82
N ALA A 21 12.16 14.51 -11.91
CA ALA A 21 11.73 13.54 -10.93
C ALA A 21 10.68 14.14 -9.96
N VAL A 22 10.90 15.35 -9.47
CA VAL A 22 9.92 16.07 -8.62
C VAL A 22 8.65 16.39 -9.40
N GLY A 23 8.77 16.85 -10.64
CA GLY A 23 7.62 17.09 -11.52
C GLY A 23 6.79 15.85 -11.78
N LEU A 24 7.42 14.71 -12.06
CA LEU A 24 6.76 13.41 -12.24
C LEU A 24 6.10 12.94 -10.93
N ALA A 25 6.77 13.09 -9.80
CA ALA A 25 6.22 12.74 -8.50
C ALA A 25 4.95 13.54 -8.19
N LEU A 26 5.00 14.87 -8.33
CA LEU A 26 3.84 15.74 -8.14
C LEU A 26 2.72 15.44 -9.14
N PHE A 27 3.07 15.18 -10.41
CA PHE A 27 2.09 14.80 -11.42
C PHE A 27 1.37 13.49 -11.07
N LEU A 28 2.12 12.46 -10.66
CA LEU A 28 1.56 11.17 -10.26
C LEU A 28 0.72 11.27 -8.98
N VAL A 29 1.13 12.09 -8.01
CA VAL A 29 0.36 12.29 -6.78
C VAL A 29 -0.93 13.05 -7.05
N LEU A 30 -0.86 14.20 -7.72
CA LEU A 30 -2.03 15.06 -7.93
C LEU A 30 -3.01 14.47 -8.95
N ASN A 31 -2.50 14.16 -10.16
CA ASN A 31 -3.34 13.58 -11.21
C ASN A 31 -3.65 12.12 -10.93
N GLY A 32 -2.72 11.41 -10.30
CA GLY A 32 -2.92 10.04 -9.86
C GLY A 32 -4.08 9.91 -8.89
N ALA A 33 -4.17 10.75 -7.88
CA ALA A 33 -5.28 10.75 -6.94
C ALA A 33 -6.62 11.04 -7.62
N LEU A 34 -6.68 12.05 -8.50
CA LEU A 34 -7.90 12.38 -9.26
C LEU A 34 -8.35 11.23 -10.16
N LEU A 35 -7.40 10.64 -10.91
CA LEU A 35 -7.68 9.52 -11.79
C LEU A 35 -8.07 8.26 -11.02
N GLN A 36 -7.43 7.98 -9.88
CA GLN A 36 -7.77 6.84 -9.03
C GLN A 36 -9.19 6.96 -8.46
N ILE A 37 -9.59 8.13 -7.96
CA ILE A 37 -10.95 8.36 -7.47
C ILE A 37 -11.97 8.13 -8.59
N TYR A 38 -11.69 8.59 -9.81
CA TYR A 38 -12.54 8.35 -10.95
C TYR A 38 -12.65 6.86 -11.30
N LEU A 39 -11.50 6.18 -11.43
CA LEU A 39 -11.45 4.74 -11.74
C LEU A 39 -12.15 3.91 -10.69
N GLU A 40 -11.94 4.22 -9.41
CA GLU A 40 -12.58 3.51 -8.31
C GLU A 40 -14.10 3.62 -8.37
N ARG A 41 -14.64 4.85 -8.57
CA ARG A 41 -16.09 5.05 -8.72
C ARG A 41 -16.66 4.34 -9.95
N LYS A 42 -15.90 4.24 -11.06
CA LYS A 42 -16.32 3.51 -12.26
C LYS A 42 -16.26 2.00 -12.08
N ILE A 43 -15.17 1.46 -11.53
CA ILE A 43 -15.00 0.02 -11.29
C ILE A 43 -16.06 -0.47 -10.29
N GLN A 44 -16.27 0.26 -9.19
CA GLN A 44 -17.32 -0.07 -8.23
C GLN A 44 -18.72 -0.02 -8.85
N ALA A 45 -18.99 0.97 -9.70
CA ALA A 45 -20.28 1.09 -10.38
C ALA A 45 -20.54 -0.10 -11.31
N ILE A 46 -19.53 -0.54 -12.09
CA ILE A 46 -19.64 -1.71 -12.97
C ILE A 46 -19.89 -2.99 -12.14
N ILE A 47 -19.16 -3.19 -11.03
CA ILE A 47 -19.33 -4.38 -10.18
C ILE A 47 -20.69 -4.39 -9.45
N GLN A 48 -21.20 -3.21 -9.13
CA GLN A 48 -22.49 -3.04 -8.44
C GLN A 48 -23.68 -2.88 -9.41
N ASP A 49 -23.44 -3.02 -10.70
CA ASP A 49 -24.45 -2.88 -11.78
C ASP A 49 -25.21 -1.54 -11.70
N ARG A 50 -24.47 -0.43 -11.48
CA ARG A 50 -25.02 0.93 -11.42
C ARG A 50 -24.24 1.91 -12.29
N LEU A 51 -24.87 3.04 -12.63
CA LEU A 51 -24.18 4.13 -13.34
C LEU A 51 -23.20 4.85 -12.40
N GLY A 52 -21.93 4.89 -12.81
CA GLY A 52 -20.91 5.71 -12.17
C GLY A 52 -20.99 7.19 -12.59
N PRO A 53 -19.99 8.03 -12.25
CA PRO A 53 -19.94 9.43 -12.72
C PRO A 53 -20.13 9.52 -14.22
N TYR A 54 -21.09 10.32 -14.68
CA TYR A 54 -21.46 10.40 -16.12
C TYR A 54 -21.67 11.83 -16.60
N HIS A 55 -22.21 12.75 -15.76
CA HIS A 55 -22.72 14.03 -16.20
C HIS A 55 -21.67 15.13 -16.36
N VAL A 56 -20.58 15.13 -15.58
CA VAL A 56 -19.59 16.21 -15.61
C VAL A 56 -18.45 15.87 -16.58
N GLY A 57 -18.48 16.49 -17.75
CA GLY A 57 -17.53 16.23 -18.86
C GLY A 57 -17.74 14.92 -19.58
N PRO A 58 -16.87 14.56 -20.55
CA PRO A 58 -17.01 13.32 -21.30
C PRO A 58 -16.91 12.12 -20.36
N PHE A 59 -17.94 11.28 -20.33
CA PHE A 59 -18.04 10.09 -19.47
C PHE A 59 -17.86 10.35 -17.96
N GLY A 60 -18.02 11.60 -17.49
CA GLY A 60 -17.85 11.97 -16.08
C GLY A 60 -16.38 12.17 -15.64
N LEU A 61 -15.46 12.34 -16.56
CA LEU A 61 -14.01 12.42 -16.28
C LEU A 61 -13.64 13.69 -15.48
N LEU A 62 -14.38 14.78 -15.66
CA LEU A 62 -14.17 16.03 -14.93
C LEU A 62 -14.82 16.06 -13.54
N GLN A 63 -15.52 15.01 -13.12
CA GLN A 63 -16.19 14.95 -11.82
C GLN A 63 -15.20 15.11 -10.66
N THR A 64 -14.08 14.41 -10.70
CA THR A 64 -13.06 14.46 -9.64
C THR A 64 -12.39 15.81 -9.53
N PHE A 65 -12.23 16.50 -10.66
CA PHE A 65 -11.73 17.88 -10.70
C PHE A 65 -12.73 18.85 -10.06
N ALA A 66 -14.03 18.70 -10.38
CA ALA A 66 -15.09 19.48 -9.75
C ALA A 66 -15.17 19.23 -8.21
N ASP A 67 -14.97 17.97 -7.79
CA ASP A 67 -14.91 17.62 -6.36
C ASP A 67 -13.69 18.28 -5.68
N ALA A 68 -12.53 18.34 -6.32
CA ALA A 68 -11.34 19.04 -5.80
C ALA A 68 -11.58 20.56 -5.67
N LEU A 69 -12.16 21.19 -6.68
CA LEU A 69 -12.51 22.63 -6.62
C LEU A 69 -13.52 22.91 -5.49
N LYS A 70 -14.51 22.02 -5.30
CA LYS A 70 -15.45 22.14 -4.19
C LYS A 70 -14.75 22.07 -2.83
N LEU A 71 -13.77 21.16 -2.64
CA LEU A 71 -13.03 21.05 -1.38
C LEU A 71 -12.18 22.29 -1.09
N ILE A 72 -11.60 22.91 -2.14
CA ILE A 72 -10.81 24.16 -2.01
C ILE A 72 -11.71 25.34 -1.65
N SER A 73 -12.90 25.43 -2.24
CA SER A 73 -13.85 26.53 -1.99
C SER A 73 -14.66 26.37 -0.70
N LYS A 74 -14.63 25.16 -0.09
CA LYS A 74 -15.38 24.88 1.12
C LYS A 74 -14.74 25.53 2.34
N GLU A 75 -15.56 26.14 3.21
CA GLU A 75 -15.14 26.73 4.47
C GLU A 75 -14.46 25.69 5.38
N ASP A 76 -13.34 26.09 5.99
CA ASP A 76 -12.61 25.26 6.95
C ASP A 76 -13.14 25.52 8.36
N VAL A 77 -14.07 24.66 8.79
CA VAL A 77 -14.70 24.75 10.11
C VAL A 77 -13.86 23.97 11.13
N ARG A 78 -13.57 24.61 12.26
CA ARG A 78 -12.90 24.00 13.41
C ARG A 78 -13.84 23.92 14.60
N ALA A 79 -13.86 22.80 15.29
CA ALA A 79 -14.52 22.71 16.58
C ALA A 79 -13.75 23.52 17.64
N ALA A 80 -14.45 24.25 18.51
CA ALA A 80 -13.83 25.12 19.51
C ALA A 80 -12.95 24.36 20.53
N ALA A 81 -13.19 23.08 20.71
CA ALA A 81 -12.49 22.22 21.67
C ALA A 81 -11.22 21.56 21.10
N THR A 82 -10.85 21.80 19.83
CA THR A 82 -9.67 21.16 19.19
C THR A 82 -8.37 21.82 19.62
N ASP A 83 -7.29 20.98 19.74
CA ASP A 83 -5.92 21.45 20.00
C ASP A 83 -5.33 22.10 18.75
N GLY A 84 -5.39 23.44 18.68
CA GLY A 84 -5.15 24.23 17.47
C GLY A 84 -3.87 23.89 16.71
N TRP A 85 -2.71 23.76 17.38
CA TRP A 85 -1.43 23.48 16.72
C TRP A 85 -1.36 22.07 16.16
N PHE A 86 -1.66 21.07 16.96
CA PHE A 86 -1.62 19.66 16.53
C PHE A 86 -2.66 19.35 15.46
N PHE A 87 -3.83 19.99 15.55
CA PHE A 87 -4.88 19.86 14.54
C PHE A 87 -4.45 20.39 13.16
N VAL A 88 -3.65 21.46 13.12
CA VAL A 88 -3.10 22.00 11.86
C VAL A 88 -1.92 21.19 11.35
N ALA A 89 -1.09 20.67 12.24
CA ALA A 89 0.11 19.93 11.88
C ALA A 89 -0.19 18.50 11.36
N ALA A 90 -1.27 17.86 11.84
CA ALA A 90 -1.59 16.48 11.50
C ALA A 90 -1.73 16.21 9.98
N PRO A 91 -2.43 17.02 9.17
CA PRO A 91 -2.46 16.84 7.72
C PRO A 91 -1.09 16.83 7.06
N ALA A 92 -0.18 17.70 7.52
CA ALA A 92 1.19 17.75 7.01
C ALA A 92 1.98 16.49 7.42
N LEU A 93 1.82 16.00 8.65
CA LEU A 93 2.47 14.77 9.14
C LEU A 93 2.02 13.52 8.40
N VAL A 94 0.81 13.50 7.87
CA VAL A 94 0.30 12.37 7.05
C VAL A 94 0.74 12.52 5.59
N PHE A 95 0.69 13.74 5.04
CA PHE A 95 0.96 13.99 3.62
C PHE A 95 2.45 14.05 3.27
N CYS A 96 3.28 14.72 4.10
CA CYS A 96 4.69 14.91 3.77
C CYS A 96 5.51 13.61 3.67
N PRO A 97 5.34 12.59 4.55
CA PRO A 97 6.05 11.32 4.40
C PRO A 97 5.71 10.60 3.10
N MET A 98 4.44 10.60 2.70
CA MET A 98 4.01 10.02 1.43
C MET A 98 4.68 10.73 0.24
N LEU A 99 4.72 12.05 0.25
CA LEU A 99 5.38 12.81 -0.81
C LEU A 99 6.89 12.58 -0.82
N ALA A 100 7.53 12.50 0.36
CA ALA A 100 8.96 12.25 0.51
C ALA A 100 9.37 10.85 0.00
N SER A 101 8.48 9.87 0.03
CA SER A 101 8.73 8.52 -0.49
C SER A 101 9.08 8.51 -1.98
N TRP A 102 8.57 9.46 -2.75
CA TRP A 102 8.87 9.60 -4.17
C TRP A 102 10.29 10.02 -4.49
N ALA A 103 11.02 10.58 -3.52
CA ALA A 103 12.41 10.99 -3.69
C ALA A 103 13.34 9.81 -4.04
N VAL A 104 13.01 8.59 -3.59
CA VAL A 104 13.86 7.39 -3.72
C VAL A 104 13.31 6.42 -4.77
N LEU A 105 12.03 6.54 -5.15
CA LEU A 105 11.42 5.66 -6.14
C LEU A 105 11.93 5.99 -7.55
N PRO A 106 12.52 5.02 -8.27
CA PRO A 106 13.06 5.24 -9.60
C PRO A 106 11.96 5.14 -10.67
N PHE A 107 11.74 6.20 -11.43
CA PHE A 107 10.81 6.22 -12.56
C PHE A 107 11.41 5.61 -13.83
N ALA A 108 12.73 5.79 -14.02
CA ALA A 108 13.52 5.21 -15.11
C ALA A 108 14.96 5.08 -14.63
N GLN A 109 15.83 4.47 -15.46
CA GLN A 109 17.22 4.17 -15.12
C GLN A 109 17.99 5.39 -14.58
N ASP A 110 17.76 6.57 -15.16
CA ASP A 110 18.45 7.82 -14.82
C ASP A 110 17.51 8.89 -14.24
N ILE A 111 16.20 8.58 -14.10
CA ILE A 111 15.20 9.49 -13.56
C ILE A 111 14.81 9.01 -12.17
N VAL A 112 15.56 9.48 -11.19
CA VAL A 112 15.31 9.26 -9.75
C VAL A 112 15.65 10.55 -9.01
N GLY A 113 14.92 10.87 -7.96
CA GLY A 113 15.21 12.05 -7.14
C GLY A 113 16.59 11.93 -6.50
N THR A 114 16.77 10.94 -5.66
CA THR A 114 18.04 10.64 -4.99
C THR A 114 18.29 9.13 -4.97
N ASN A 115 19.53 8.72 -5.28
CA ASN A 115 19.93 7.33 -5.11
C ASN A 115 20.52 7.15 -3.70
N LEU A 116 19.71 6.60 -2.79
CA LEU A 116 20.14 6.28 -1.43
C LEU A 116 20.50 4.80 -1.33
N ASN A 117 21.70 4.50 -0.80
CA ASN A 117 22.12 3.11 -0.54
C ASN A 117 21.19 2.39 0.46
N ILE A 118 20.47 3.15 1.30
CA ILE A 118 19.50 2.68 2.29
C ILE A 118 18.06 3.01 1.89
N GLY A 119 17.78 3.07 0.57
CA GLY A 119 16.48 3.51 0.04
C GLY A 119 15.29 2.72 0.58
N LEU A 120 15.44 1.42 0.73
CA LEU A 120 14.40 0.55 1.30
C LEU A 120 14.07 0.92 2.76
N LEU A 121 15.10 1.15 3.60
CA LEU A 121 14.93 1.57 4.99
C LEU A 121 14.28 2.95 5.09
N TYR A 122 14.66 3.87 4.20
CA TYR A 122 14.04 5.19 4.13
C TYR A 122 12.54 5.12 3.87
N LEU A 123 12.09 4.27 2.93
CA LEU A 123 10.67 4.09 2.61
C LEU A 123 9.88 3.52 3.80
N THR A 124 10.42 2.53 4.50
CA THR A 124 9.74 1.96 5.68
C THR A 124 9.64 2.97 6.83
N THR A 125 10.68 3.76 7.06
CA THR A 125 10.67 4.82 8.10
C THR A 125 9.62 5.90 7.80
N LEU A 126 9.42 6.26 6.54
CA LEU A 126 8.38 7.23 6.16
C LEU A 126 6.97 6.67 6.37
N GLY A 127 6.76 5.37 6.13
CA GLY A 127 5.50 4.69 6.45
C GLY A 127 5.16 4.83 7.95
N SER A 128 6.12 4.52 8.83
CA SER A 128 5.95 4.66 10.29
C SER A 128 5.62 6.08 10.74
N MET A 129 6.16 7.11 10.07
CA MET A 129 5.85 8.51 10.39
C MET A 129 4.38 8.87 10.13
N THR A 130 3.75 8.26 9.14
CA THR A 130 2.33 8.47 8.83
C THR A 130 1.43 8.04 9.99
N VAL A 131 1.79 6.97 10.69
CA VAL A 131 1.07 6.47 11.87
C VAL A 131 1.01 7.54 12.97
N LEU A 132 2.13 8.22 13.23
CA LEU A 132 2.17 9.33 14.21
C LEU A 132 1.21 10.46 13.81
N GLY A 133 1.15 10.80 12.53
CA GLY A 133 0.22 11.81 12.00
C GLY A 133 -1.24 11.46 12.27
N ILE A 134 -1.63 10.20 12.08
CA ILE A 134 -2.99 9.71 12.30
C ILE A 134 -3.35 9.74 13.80
N VAL A 135 -2.44 9.30 14.68
CA VAL A 135 -2.66 9.35 16.13
C VAL A 135 -2.83 10.79 16.61
N ILE A 136 -1.97 11.71 16.14
CA ILE A 136 -2.06 13.13 16.47
C ILE A 136 -3.38 13.73 15.94
N ALA A 137 -3.82 13.35 14.74
CA ALA A 137 -5.09 13.80 14.19
C ALA A 137 -6.28 13.40 15.08
N GLY A 138 -6.33 12.13 15.49
CA GLY A 138 -7.36 11.63 16.40
C GLY A 138 -7.34 12.29 17.78
N TRP A 139 -6.14 12.52 18.34
CA TRP A 139 -5.96 13.18 19.63
C TRP A 139 -6.37 14.65 19.57
N ALA A 140 -5.86 15.41 18.61
CA ALA A 140 -6.08 16.85 18.46
C ALA A 140 -7.55 17.22 18.18
N SER A 141 -8.33 16.27 17.67
CA SER A 141 -9.77 16.45 17.42
C SER A 141 -10.61 16.58 18.71
N ASN A 142 -10.05 16.22 19.87
CA ASN A 142 -10.72 16.22 21.19
C ASN A 142 -12.14 15.57 21.16
N ASN A 143 -12.30 14.56 20.32
CA ASN A 143 -13.53 13.79 20.17
C ASN A 143 -13.25 12.32 20.47
N LYS A 144 -14.06 11.70 21.34
CA LYS A 144 -13.91 10.28 21.72
C LYS A 144 -13.95 9.32 20.54
N TYR A 145 -14.76 9.58 19.53
CA TYR A 145 -14.86 8.74 18.33
C TYR A 145 -13.62 8.89 17.45
N ALA A 146 -13.13 10.13 17.27
CA ALA A 146 -11.90 10.40 16.53
C ALA A 146 -10.67 9.76 17.22
N LEU A 147 -10.58 9.83 18.55
CA LEU A 147 -9.49 9.21 19.31
C LEU A 147 -9.51 7.68 19.18
N VAL A 148 -10.66 7.04 19.35
CA VAL A 148 -10.79 5.57 19.19
C VAL A 148 -10.48 5.16 17.75
N GLY A 149 -10.94 5.92 16.75
CA GLY A 149 -10.62 5.71 15.34
C GLY A 149 -9.11 5.78 15.06
N GLY A 150 -8.44 6.83 15.56
CA GLY A 150 -6.99 6.99 15.44
C GLY A 150 -6.18 5.86 16.09
N LEU A 151 -6.58 5.41 17.29
CA LEU A 151 -5.94 4.27 17.99
C LEU A 151 -6.16 2.94 17.25
N ARG A 152 -7.35 2.71 16.69
CA ARG A 152 -7.62 1.52 15.85
C ARG A 152 -6.75 1.51 14.59
N SER A 153 -6.64 2.67 13.91
CA SER A 153 -5.79 2.85 12.74
C SER A 153 -4.33 2.57 13.09
N ALA A 154 -3.82 3.18 14.14
CA ALA A 154 -2.45 2.97 14.60
C ALA A 154 -2.18 1.50 14.93
N GLY A 155 -3.07 0.83 15.64
CA GLY A 155 -2.95 -0.59 15.96
C GLY A 155 -2.89 -1.47 14.71
N GLN A 156 -3.69 -1.17 13.69
CA GLN A 156 -3.65 -1.85 12.40
C GLN A 156 -2.33 -1.61 11.68
N LEU A 157 -1.95 -0.36 11.45
CA LEU A 157 -0.77 0.03 10.69
C LEU A 157 0.51 -0.55 11.30
N ILE A 158 0.74 -0.37 12.61
CA ILE A 158 1.91 -0.91 13.32
C ILE A 158 1.99 -2.43 13.21
N SER A 159 0.84 -3.12 13.33
CA SER A 159 0.82 -4.59 13.27
C SER A 159 1.16 -5.12 11.87
N TYR A 160 0.68 -4.48 10.81
CA TYR A 160 0.92 -4.91 9.43
C TYR A 160 2.25 -4.42 8.86
N GLU A 161 2.86 -3.40 9.46
CA GLU A 161 4.21 -2.95 9.12
C GLU A 161 5.26 -4.04 9.38
N ILE A 162 5.11 -4.85 10.45
CA ILE A 162 6.05 -5.93 10.77
C ILE A 162 6.18 -6.96 9.64
N PRO A 163 5.11 -7.65 9.17
CA PRO A 163 5.22 -8.61 8.08
C PRO A 163 5.63 -7.94 6.75
N GLN A 164 5.27 -6.67 6.56
CA GLN A 164 5.67 -5.91 5.39
C GLN A 164 7.19 -5.71 5.35
N ILE A 165 7.80 -5.25 6.44
CA ILE A 165 9.26 -5.09 6.55
C ILE A 165 9.97 -6.43 6.35
N LEU A 166 9.49 -7.52 6.96
CA LEU A 166 10.08 -8.85 6.78
C LEU A 166 10.04 -9.31 5.31
N ALA A 167 8.96 -9.01 4.60
CA ALA A 167 8.86 -9.30 3.17
C ALA A 167 9.85 -8.46 2.33
N LEU A 168 10.03 -7.18 2.66
CA LEU A 168 10.99 -6.29 2.01
C LEU A 168 12.44 -6.75 2.26
N VAL A 169 12.76 -7.11 3.50
CA VAL A 169 14.09 -7.60 3.87
C VAL A 169 14.43 -8.91 3.14
N SER A 170 13.45 -9.79 2.88
CA SER A 170 13.71 -11.01 2.10
C SER A 170 14.15 -10.72 0.67
N VAL A 171 13.64 -9.65 0.03
CA VAL A 171 14.12 -9.18 -1.29
C VAL A 171 15.55 -8.63 -1.19
N ALA A 172 15.81 -7.80 -0.17
CA ALA A 172 17.13 -7.23 0.06
C ALA A 172 18.22 -8.30 0.31
N LEU A 173 17.86 -9.39 1.01
CA LEU A 173 18.76 -10.54 1.24
C LEU A 173 19.16 -11.25 -0.05
N VAL A 174 18.23 -11.42 -0.99
CA VAL A 174 18.51 -12.08 -2.27
C VAL A 174 19.35 -11.20 -3.18
N VAL A 175 19.10 -9.90 -3.20
CA VAL A 175 19.82 -8.94 -4.05
C VAL A 175 21.15 -8.49 -3.44
N GLY A 176 21.25 -8.49 -2.09
CA GLY A 176 22.43 -8.01 -1.37
C GLY A 176 22.55 -6.49 -1.31
N SER A 177 21.48 -5.73 -1.60
CA SER A 177 21.46 -4.26 -1.58
C SER A 177 20.13 -3.73 -1.03
N LEU A 178 20.17 -2.56 -0.37
CA LEU A 178 19.00 -1.80 0.07
C LEU A 178 18.66 -0.65 -0.89
N SER A 179 19.45 -0.46 -1.95
CA SER A 179 19.24 0.56 -2.98
C SER A 179 18.09 0.13 -3.92
N MET A 180 17.11 1.00 -4.12
CA MET A 180 15.97 0.73 -5.00
C MET A 180 16.41 0.56 -6.47
N ILE A 181 17.46 1.27 -6.89
CA ILE A 181 18.02 1.17 -8.25
C ILE A 181 18.70 -0.19 -8.46
N ASP A 182 19.52 -0.63 -7.50
CA ASP A 182 20.24 -1.90 -7.61
C ASP A 182 19.27 -3.08 -7.60
N ILE A 183 18.24 -3.02 -6.75
CA ILE A 183 17.18 -4.04 -6.72
C ILE A 183 16.44 -4.11 -8.06
N THR A 184 16.17 -2.98 -8.69
CA THR A 184 15.52 -2.97 -10.00
C THR A 184 16.47 -3.49 -11.09
N ARG A 185 17.74 -3.10 -11.07
CA ARG A 185 18.75 -3.56 -12.04
C ARG A 185 19.02 -5.05 -11.94
N SER A 186 19.00 -5.63 -10.75
CA SER A 186 19.18 -7.07 -10.56
C SER A 186 18.13 -7.93 -11.28
N GLN A 187 16.99 -7.33 -11.61
CA GLN A 187 15.87 -7.98 -12.32
C GLN A 187 15.95 -7.86 -13.85
N SER A 188 17.07 -7.41 -14.42
CA SER A 188 17.25 -7.25 -15.87
C SER A 188 17.29 -8.56 -16.68
N GLY A 189 17.21 -9.71 -16.01
CA GLY A 189 17.18 -11.04 -16.62
C GLY A 189 15.77 -11.66 -16.71
N PRO A 190 15.68 -12.93 -17.13
CA PRO A 190 14.43 -13.67 -17.18
C PRO A 190 13.82 -13.94 -15.79
N PHE A 191 14.62 -13.82 -14.72
CA PHE A 191 14.21 -14.04 -13.34
C PHE A 191 13.82 -12.74 -12.66
N VAL A 192 12.58 -12.32 -12.85
CA VAL A 192 11.96 -11.24 -12.09
C VAL A 192 11.73 -11.71 -10.65
N ASN A 193 11.93 -10.85 -9.64
CA ASN A 193 11.85 -11.24 -8.24
C ASN A 193 10.50 -11.87 -7.84
N VAL A 194 9.42 -11.59 -8.54
CA VAL A 194 8.12 -12.24 -8.29
C VAL A 194 8.17 -13.75 -8.56
N LEU A 195 9.00 -14.22 -9.49
CA LEU A 195 9.18 -15.65 -9.77
C LEU A 195 10.08 -16.33 -8.73
N VAL A 196 11.04 -15.59 -8.19
CA VAL A 196 11.98 -16.09 -7.16
C VAL A 196 11.36 -16.04 -5.77
N LEU A 197 10.62 -14.98 -5.45
CA LEU A 197 10.05 -14.69 -4.13
C LEU A 197 8.53 -14.47 -4.16
N PRO A 198 7.72 -15.40 -4.70
CA PRO A 198 6.28 -15.22 -4.81
C PRO A 198 5.58 -15.17 -3.45
N PHE A 199 6.08 -15.87 -2.44
CA PHE A 199 5.51 -15.85 -1.10
C PHE A 199 5.76 -14.51 -0.37
N SER A 200 6.95 -13.96 -0.54
CA SER A 200 7.30 -12.60 -0.07
C SER A 200 6.39 -11.53 -0.69
N PHE A 201 6.16 -11.63 -2.02
CA PHE A 201 5.23 -10.75 -2.72
C PHE A 201 3.81 -10.85 -2.15
N LEU A 202 3.32 -12.07 -1.91
CA LEU A 202 1.97 -12.29 -1.37
C LEU A 202 1.83 -11.68 0.04
N ILE A 203 2.81 -11.88 0.93
CA ILE A 203 2.82 -11.30 2.27
C ILE A 203 2.81 -9.78 2.19
N TYR A 204 3.71 -9.20 1.37
CA TYR A 204 3.78 -7.77 1.17
C TYR A 204 2.46 -7.20 0.63
N PHE A 205 1.88 -7.81 -0.39
CA PHE A 205 0.65 -7.35 -1.01
C PHE A 205 -0.54 -7.33 -0.04
N ILE A 206 -0.68 -8.36 0.82
CA ILE A 206 -1.71 -8.40 1.85
C ILE A 206 -1.45 -7.31 2.92
N ALA A 207 -0.21 -7.16 3.37
CA ALA A 207 0.15 -6.14 4.35
C ALA A 207 -0.05 -4.72 3.79
N ALA A 208 0.29 -4.49 2.54
CA ALA A 208 0.10 -3.25 1.82
C ALA A 208 -1.37 -2.83 1.66
N LEU A 209 -2.28 -3.79 1.42
CA LEU A 209 -3.73 -3.53 1.44
C LEU A 209 -4.21 -3.06 2.82
N ALA A 210 -3.63 -3.62 3.90
CA ALA A 210 -3.98 -3.20 5.25
C ALA A 210 -3.37 -1.83 5.61
N GLU A 211 -2.17 -1.52 5.12
CA GLU A 211 -1.52 -0.22 5.31
C GLU A 211 -2.28 0.92 4.60
N THR A 212 -2.85 0.63 3.43
CA THR A 212 -3.63 1.62 2.67
C THR A 212 -5.07 1.76 3.14
N ASN A 213 -5.46 1.16 4.28
CA ASN A 213 -6.81 1.19 4.84
C ASN A 213 -7.92 0.82 3.83
N ARG A 214 -7.60 -0.06 2.86
CA ARG A 214 -8.58 -0.47 1.83
C ARG A 214 -9.30 -1.74 2.24
N THR A 215 -10.59 -1.84 1.87
CA THR A 215 -11.36 -3.07 2.09
C THR A 215 -10.59 -4.30 1.52
N PRO A 216 -10.46 -5.40 2.28
CA PRO A 216 -11.20 -5.81 3.49
C PRO A 216 -10.69 -5.23 4.83
N PHE A 217 -9.67 -4.38 4.84
CA PHE A 217 -8.99 -3.86 6.04
C PHE A 217 -9.39 -2.40 6.39
N ASP A 218 -10.52 -1.92 5.91
CA ASP A 218 -11.04 -0.56 6.10
C ASP A 218 -11.79 -0.42 7.45
N LEU A 219 -11.07 -0.59 8.55
CA LEU A 219 -11.61 -0.49 9.90
C LEU A 219 -11.57 0.92 10.50
N PRO A 220 -10.53 1.74 10.19
CA PRO A 220 -10.40 3.07 10.78
C PRO A 220 -11.52 4.03 10.38
N GLU A 221 -12.05 3.87 9.17
CA GLU A 221 -13.09 4.72 8.55
C GLU A 221 -14.49 4.13 8.67
N ALA A 222 -14.68 3.14 9.55
CA ALA A 222 -15.97 2.45 9.71
C ALA A 222 -17.11 3.42 10.03
N GLU A 223 -17.79 3.96 9.00
CA GLU A 223 -18.93 4.86 9.15
C GLU A 223 -20.02 4.26 10.06
N SER A 224 -20.22 2.94 9.97
CA SER A 224 -21.20 2.23 10.77
C SER A 224 -20.84 2.11 12.27
N GLU A 225 -19.57 2.29 12.65
CA GLU A 225 -19.09 2.14 14.03
C GLU A 225 -18.59 3.45 14.65
N LEU A 226 -17.86 4.29 13.88
CA LEU A 226 -17.10 5.43 14.37
C LEU A 226 -17.36 6.74 13.63
N VAL A 227 -18.48 6.86 12.90
CA VAL A 227 -18.85 8.02 12.06
C VAL A 227 -17.88 8.17 10.88
N ALA A 228 -16.70 8.79 11.08
CA ALA A 228 -15.62 8.89 10.08
C ALA A 228 -14.24 8.66 10.73
N GLY A 229 -14.20 7.98 11.88
CA GLY A 229 -12.97 7.69 12.60
C GLY A 229 -12.16 8.94 12.93
N TRP A 230 -10.85 8.91 12.70
CA TRP A 230 -9.92 10.01 12.99
C TRP A 230 -10.11 11.27 12.13
N LEU A 231 -10.87 11.16 11.03
CA LEU A 231 -11.20 12.27 10.12
C LEU A 231 -12.47 13.05 10.52
N THR A 232 -13.19 12.65 11.56
CA THR A 232 -14.53 13.15 11.90
C THR A 232 -14.62 14.67 12.03
N GLU A 233 -13.61 15.33 12.63
CA GLU A 233 -13.59 16.78 12.86
C GLU A 233 -12.92 17.58 11.73
N TYR A 234 -12.29 16.89 10.76
CA TYR A 234 -11.64 17.56 9.65
C TYR A 234 -12.65 17.92 8.54
N SER A 235 -12.54 19.12 7.98
CA SER A 235 -13.41 19.63 6.91
C SER A 235 -12.61 20.29 5.80
N GLY A 236 -13.29 20.56 4.67
CA GLY A 236 -12.71 21.31 3.54
C GLY A 236 -11.45 20.67 2.98
N MET A 237 -10.45 21.51 2.65
CA MET A 237 -9.21 21.03 2.04
C MET A 237 -8.33 20.21 2.99
N ARG A 238 -8.43 20.37 4.31
CA ARG A 238 -7.70 19.54 5.28
C ARG A 238 -8.15 18.08 5.21
N TRP A 239 -9.45 17.84 5.16
CA TRP A 239 -10.00 16.52 4.93
C TRP A 239 -9.55 15.98 3.55
N GLY A 240 -9.61 16.81 2.50
CA GLY A 240 -9.15 16.45 1.17
C GLY A 240 -7.67 16.09 1.10
N THR A 241 -6.80 16.78 1.87
CA THR A 241 -5.38 16.46 1.93
C THR A 241 -5.13 15.13 2.63
N MET A 242 -5.82 14.86 3.74
CA MET A 242 -5.64 13.62 4.49
C MET A 242 -6.20 12.40 3.75
N LEU A 243 -7.40 12.48 3.21
CA LEU A 243 -8.06 11.38 2.52
C LEU A 243 -7.65 11.30 1.04
N ALA A 244 -7.93 12.33 0.26
CA ALA A 244 -7.78 12.24 -1.19
C ALA A 244 -6.32 12.26 -1.64
N LEU A 245 -5.47 13.12 -1.06
CA LEU A 245 -4.08 13.20 -1.49
C LEU A 245 -3.19 12.19 -0.77
N SER A 246 -3.31 12.03 0.55
CA SER A 246 -2.43 11.14 1.30
C SER A 246 -2.78 9.67 1.10
N GLU A 247 -4.04 9.26 1.23
CA GLU A 247 -4.40 7.85 1.11
C GLU A 247 -4.24 7.33 -0.32
N TYR A 248 -4.79 8.05 -1.33
CA TYR A 248 -4.61 7.64 -2.72
C TYR A 248 -3.15 7.77 -3.17
N GLY A 249 -2.43 8.75 -2.64
CA GLY A 249 -0.99 8.88 -2.84
C GLY A 249 -0.22 7.71 -2.24
N ASN A 250 -0.58 7.25 -1.05
CA ASN A 250 0.03 6.08 -0.41
C ASN A 250 -0.24 4.79 -1.19
N VAL A 251 -1.46 4.59 -1.70
CA VAL A 251 -1.75 3.48 -2.64
C VAL A 251 -0.81 3.50 -3.83
N THR A 252 -0.56 4.68 -4.41
CA THR A 252 0.37 4.81 -5.54
C THR A 252 1.81 4.48 -5.16
N VAL A 253 2.29 4.95 -3.99
CA VAL A 253 3.62 4.64 -3.45
C VAL A 253 3.79 3.14 -3.22
N VAL A 254 2.82 2.50 -2.58
CA VAL A 254 2.84 1.05 -2.32
C VAL A 254 2.87 0.25 -3.63
N CYS A 255 2.04 0.61 -4.62
CA CYS A 255 2.07 -0.01 -5.94
C CYS A 255 3.40 0.23 -6.68
N ALA A 256 4.02 1.40 -6.49
CA ALA A 256 5.34 1.71 -7.01
C ALA A 256 6.43 0.84 -6.35
N ILE A 257 6.37 0.62 -5.04
CA ILE A 257 7.27 -0.30 -4.31
C ILE A 257 7.10 -1.73 -4.84
N ILE A 258 5.87 -2.22 -4.99
CA ILE A 258 5.60 -3.54 -5.59
C ILE A 258 6.25 -3.66 -6.97
N THR A 259 6.05 -2.66 -7.80
CA THR A 259 6.56 -2.62 -9.17
C THR A 259 8.09 -2.66 -9.20
N THR A 260 8.76 -1.89 -8.35
CA THR A 260 10.23 -1.83 -8.28
C THR A 260 10.85 -3.09 -7.72
N LEU A 261 10.27 -3.67 -6.67
CA LEU A 261 10.88 -4.78 -5.95
C LEU A 261 10.61 -6.15 -6.58
N TRP A 262 9.44 -6.36 -7.18
CA TRP A 262 9.04 -7.68 -7.70
C TRP A 262 8.83 -7.74 -9.21
N PHE A 263 8.54 -6.61 -9.87
CA PHE A 263 8.20 -6.58 -11.30
C PHE A 263 9.19 -5.80 -12.17
N GLY A 264 10.41 -5.62 -11.70
CA GLY A 264 11.50 -5.01 -12.47
C GLY A 264 11.34 -3.50 -12.73
N GLY A 265 10.50 -2.80 -11.95
CA GLY A 265 10.38 -1.34 -12.03
C GLY A 265 10.14 -0.81 -13.44
N TRP A 266 11.08 0.01 -13.91
CA TRP A 266 11.05 0.62 -15.25
C TRP A 266 11.42 -0.33 -16.40
N GLN A 267 11.88 -1.56 -16.09
CA GLN A 267 12.32 -2.50 -17.13
C GLN A 267 11.14 -2.97 -17.98
N GLY A 268 11.36 -3.03 -19.28
CA GLY A 268 10.36 -3.47 -20.25
C GLY A 268 10.92 -3.49 -21.67
N PRO A 269 10.18 -4.05 -22.62
CA PRO A 269 10.63 -4.11 -24.01
C PRO A 269 10.94 -2.72 -24.57
N GLY A 270 12.11 -2.56 -25.22
CA GLY A 270 12.50 -1.34 -25.89
C GLY A 270 13.10 -0.23 -25.02
N VAL A 271 13.24 -0.44 -23.71
CA VAL A 271 13.81 0.57 -22.79
C VAL A 271 15.29 0.84 -23.11
N ASP A 272 16.03 -0.17 -23.57
CA ASP A 272 17.45 -0.02 -23.95
C ASP A 272 17.62 0.95 -25.14
N ALA A 273 16.63 1.01 -26.05
CA ALA A 273 16.68 1.93 -27.18
C ALA A 273 16.17 3.33 -26.83
N ILE A 274 15.14 3.43 -25.98
CA ILE A 274 14.52 4.70 -25.58
C ILE A 274 14.32 4.70 -24.06
N PRO A 275 15.24 5.31 -23.27
CA PRO A 275 15.17 5.33 -21.82
C PRO A 275 13.86 5.93 -21.25
N LEU A 276 13.25 6.86 -21.98
CA LEU A 276 11.96 7.48 -21.60
C LEU A 276 10.80 6.48 -21.54
N LEU A 277 10.90 5.38 -22.33
CA LEU A 277 9.91 4.30 -22.30
C LEU A 277 9.84 3.62 -20.93
N GLY A 278 10.92 3.70 -20.14
CA GLY A 278 10.96 3.20 -18.77
C GLY A 278 9.91 3.86 -17.87
N VAL A 279 9.69 5.17 -18.00
CA VAL A 279 8.65 5.89 -17.24
C VAL A 279 7.26 5.38 -17.61
N LEU A 280 7.04 5.10 -18.89
CA LEU A 280 5.75 4.56 -19.37
C LEU A 280 5.50 3.16 -18.82
N TRP A 281 6.49 2.26 -18.89
CA TRP A 281 6.38 0.90 -18.34
C TRP A 281 6.18 0.89 -16.83
N PHE A 282 6.93 1.73 -16.11
CA PHE A 282 6.75 1.91 -14.67
C PHE A 282 5.32 2.35 -14.34
N THR A 283 4.85 3.42 -14.97
CA THR A 283 3.52 3.97 -14.73
C THR A 283 2.42 2.95 -15.07
N LEU A 284 2.54 2.24 -16.19
CA LEU A 284 1.56 1.22 -16.60
C LEU A 284 1.47 0.08 -15.59
N LYS A 285 2.61 -0.42 -15.08
CA LYS A 285 2.62 -1.46 -14.05
C LYS A 285 2.01 -0.96 -12.73
N VAL A 286 2.34 0.26 -12.30
CA VAL A 286 1.78 0.87 -11.10
C VAL A 286 0.25 0.95 -11.20
N TYR A 287 -0.28 1.46 -12.31
CA TYR A 287 -1.73 1.53 -12.52
C TYR A 287 -2.40 0.16 -12.65
N ALA A 288 -1.72 -0.84 -13.19
CA ALA A 288 -2.24 -2.21 -13.21
C ALA A 288 -2.46 -2.73 -11.78
N PHE A 289 -1.51 -2.51 -10.86
CA PHE A 289 -1.68 -2.89 -9.44
C PHE A 289 -2.76 -2.07 -8.74
N ILE A 290 -2.88 -0.78 -9.03
CA ILE A 290 -3.96 0.07 -8.51
C ILE A 290 -5.33 -0.51 -8.92
N VAL A 291 -5.51 -0.91 -10.17
CA VAL A 291 -6.76 -1.53 -10.65
C VAL A 291 -7.03 -2.85 -9.93
N VAL A 292 -6.00 -3.68 -9.70
CA VAL A 292 -6.14 -4.93 -8.92
C VAL A 292 -6.58 -4.64 -7.48
N MET A 293 -5.98 -3.65 -6.81
CA MET A 293 -6.39 -3.25 -5.45
C MET A 293 -7.83 -2.73 -5.41
N MET A 294 -8.24 -1.93 -6.40
CA MET A 294 -9.63 -1.46 -6.53
C MET A 294 -10.61 -2.60 -6.76
N TRP A 295 -10.23 -3.60 -7.55
CA TRP A 295 -11.05 -4.79 -7.79
C TRP A 295 -11.24 -5.59 -6.50
N ILE A 296 -10.18 -5.82 -5.75
CA ILE A 296 -10.23 -6.49 -4.44
C ILE A 296 -11.15 -5.71 -3.48
N ARG A 297 -11.00 -4.39 -3.42
CA ARG A 297 -11.84 -3.51 -2.60
C ARG A 297 -13.33 -3.66 -2.91
N ALA A 298 -13.68 -3.80 -4.18
CA ALA A 298 -15.06 -3.89 -4.61
C ALA A 298 -15.69 -5.29 -4.42
N THR A 299 -14.87 -6.36 -4.28
CA THR A 299 -15.34 -7.75 -4.25
C THR A 299 -15.30 -8.39 -2.87
N LEU A 300 -14.35 -8.02 -2.01
CA LEU A 300 -14.18 -8.66 -0.70
C LEU A 300 -15.02 -7.98 0.39
N PRO A 301 -15.62 -8.77 1.30
CA PRO A 301 -16.31 -8.24 2.46
C PRO A 301 -15.33 -7.71 3.50
N ARG A 302 -15.78 -6.76 4.33
CA ARG A 302 -15.02 -6.18 5.43
C ARG A 302 -14.78 -7.18 6.55
N LEU A 303 -13.57 -7.15 7.14
CA LEU A 303 -13.20 -7.94 8.32
C LEU A 303 -13.49 -7.17 9.61
N ARG A 304 -13.69 -7.89 10.73
CA ARG A 304 -13.74 -7.30 12.07
C ARG A 304 -12.31 -7.13 12.61
N ILE A 305 -12.13 -6.16 13.53
CA ILE A 305 -10.82 -5.86 14.13
C ILE A 305 -10.15 -7.09 14.77
N ASP A 306 -10.92 -7.91 15.50
CA ASP A 306 -10.40 -9.14 16.13
C ASP A 306 -9.87 -10.14 15.10
N GLN A 307 -10.58 -10.28 13.97
CA GLN A 307 -10.19 -11.16 12.88
C GLN A 307 -8.93 -10.64 12.19
N LEU A 308 -8.89 -9.33 11.93
CA LEU A 308 -7.77 -8.64 11.29
C LEU A 308 -6.50 -8.77 12.12
N MET A 309 -6.56 -8.45 13.42
CA MET A 309 -5.43 -8.55 14.34
C MET A 309 -4.99 -10.01 14.52
N SER A 310 -5.94 -10.94 14.67
CA SER A 310 -5.63 -12.36 14.75
C SER A 310 -4.98 -12.91 13.48
N PHE A 311 -5.40 -12.45 12.30
CA PHE A 311 -4.81 -12.82 11.01
C PHE A 311 -3.37 -12.32 10.89
N CYS A 312 -3.10 -11.08 11.30
CA CYS A 312 -1.74 -10.53 11.29
C CYS A 312 -0.82 -11.29 12.25
N TRP A 313 -1.16 -11.31 13.55
CA TRP A 313 -0.28 -11.84 14.60
C TRP A 313 -0.12 -13.36 14.57
N LYS A 314 -1.19 -14.11 14.29
CA LYS A 314 -1.19 -15.58 14.27
C LYS A 314 -0.96 -16.19 12.88
N GLY A 315 -1.09 -15.39 11.83
CA GLY A 315 -0.91 -15.84 10.45
C GLY A 315 0.28 -15.19 9.77
N LEU A 316 0.17 -13.91 9.41
CA LEU A 316 1.16 -13.24 8.54
C LEU A 316 2.55 -13.13 9.17
N ILE A 317 2.67 -12.74 10.44
CA ILE A 317 3.97 -12.58 11.11
C ILE A 317 4.73 -13.91 11.19
N PRO A 318 4.16 -15.03 11.69
CA PRO A 318 4.85 -16.32 11.69
C PRO A 318 5.25 -16.79 10.29
N MET A 319 4.39 -16.57 9.28
CA MET A 319 4.70 -16.92 7.90
C MET A 319 5.83 -16.07 7.33
N ALA A 320 5.86 -14.78 7.62
CA ALA A 320 6.94 -13.88 7.20
C ALA A 320 8.28 -14.26 7.85
N LEU A 321 8.27 -14.67 9.12
CA LEU A 321 9.45 -15.17 9.82
C LEU A 321 9.97 -16.49 9.21
N VAL A 322 9.09 -17.43 8.92
CA VAL A 322 9.47 -18.68 8.24
C VAL A 322 10.06 -18.38 6.86
N ASN A 323 9.44 -17.45 6.13
CA ASN A 323 9.92 -17.05 4.81
C ASN A 323 11.33 -16.45 4.85
N ILE A 324 11.58 -15.48 5.75
CA ILE A 324 12.89 -14.82 5.83
C ILE A 324 13.99 -15.80 6.25
N VAL A 325 13.71 -16.72 7.21
CA VAL A 325 14.67 -17.75 7.62
C VAL A 325 14.95 -18.71 6.47
N ALA A 326 13.93 -19.15 5.73
CA ALA A 326 14.11 -20.01 4.57
C ALA A 326 14.94 -19.33 3.47
N VAL A 327 14.66 -18.06 3.16
CA VAL A 327 15.43 -17.29 2.18
C VAL A 327 16.88 -17.10 2.63
N ALA A 328 17.11 -16.70 3.88
CA ALA A 328 18.46 -16.48 4.42
C ALA A 328 19.30 -17.76 4.41
N THR A 329 18.75 -18.89 4.88
CA THR A 329 19.45 -20.17 4.92
C THR A 329 19.78 -20.69 3.52
N LEU A 330 18.86 -20.55 2.56
CA LEU A 330 19.10 -20.99 1.19
C LEU A 330 20.04 -20.06 0.42
N ALA A 331 20.01 -18.75 0.67
CA ALA A 331 20.96 -17.81 0.10
C ALA A 331 22.40 -18.07 0.57
N LEU A 332 22.59 -18.46 1.83
CA LEU A 332 23.89 -18.85 2.37
C LEU A 332 24.36 -20.22 1.84
N ALA A 333 23.45 -21.18 1.72
CA ALA A 333 23.78 -22.54 1.24
C ALA A 333 24.08 -22.59 -0.27
N PHE A 334 23.42 -21.74 -1.05
CA PHE A 334 23.53 -21.72 -2.53
C PHE A 334 23.74 -20.30 -3.06
N PRO A 335 24.90 -19.65 -2.80
CA PRO A 335 25.12 -18.24 -3.15
C PRO A 335 25.06 -17.95 -4.66
N ASN A 336 25.27 -18.98 -5.51
CA ASN A 336 25.31 -18.83 -6.96
C ASN A 336 24.04 -19.28 -7.69
N SER A 337 22.99 -19.67 -6.95
CA SER A 337 21.77 -20.21 -7.57
C SER A 337 20.49 -19.68 -6.90
N LEU A 338 19.64 -19.04 -7.70
CA LEU A 338 18.33 -18.56 -7.26
C LEU A 338 17.24 -19.66 -7.27
N VAL A 339 17.49 -20.78 -7.96
CA VAL A 339 16.52 -21.85 -8.16
C VAL A 339 16.04 -22.49 -6.85
N PRO A 340 16.91 -22.86 -5.89
CA PRO A 340 16.45 -23.44 -4.62
C PRO A 340 15.56 -22.48 -3.82
N ILE A 341 15.88 -21.18 -3.86
CA ILE A 341 15.10 -20.14 -3.19
C ILE A 341 13.70 -20.05 -3.82
N ALA A 342 13.63 -20.04 -5.15
CA ALA A 342 12.36 -20.03 -5.88
C ALA A 342 11.50 -21.25 -5.55
N ILE A 343 12.07 -22.47 -5.59
CA ILE A 343 11.33 -23.71 -5.27
C ILE A 343 10.77 -23.65 -3.84
N ALA A 344 11.57 -23.24 -2.86
CA ALA A 344 11.12 -23.12 -1.47
C ALA A 344 9.98 -22.10 -1.32
N ASN A 345 10.10 -20.93 -1.96
CA ASN A 345 9.06 -19.91 -1.92
C ASN A 345 7.75 -20.37 -2.58
N TRP A 346 7.81 -21.06 -3.73
CA TRP A 346 6.63 -21.65 -4.35
C TRP A 346 6.01 -22.75 -3.48
N ALA A 347 6.83 -23.59 -2.83
CA ALA A 347 6.34 -24.59 -1.88
C ALA A 347 5.59 -23.92 -0.70
N LEU A 348 6.09 -22.80 -0.17
CA LEU A 348 5.40 -22.03 0.88
C LEU A 348 4.07 -21.44 0.39
N VAL A 349 3.98 -20.96 -0.85
CA VAL A 349 2.70 -20.51 -1.44
C VAL A 349 1.70 -21.66 -1.52
N VAL A 350 2.13 -22.81 -2.02
CA VAL A 350 1.25 -24.00 -2.13
C VAL A 350 0.79 -24.45 -0.75
N LEU A 351 1.68 -24.51 0.25
CA LEU A 351 1.34 -24.84 1.64
C LEU A 351 0.34 -23.86 2.24
N PHE A 352 0.52 -22.56 1.99
CA PHE A 352 -0.40 -21.52 2.45
C PHE A 352 -1.79 -21.71 1.87
N VAL A 353 -1.88 -21.84 0.54
CA VAL A 353 -3.17 -22.02 -0.16
C VAL A 353 -3.84 -23.34 0.25
N ALA A 354 -3.10 -24.44 0.36
CA ALA A 354 -3.61 -25.72 0.83
C ALA A 354 -4.03 -25.71 2.31
N GLY A 355 -3.41 -24.87 3.12
CA GLY A 355 -3.73 -24.70 4.55
C GLY A 355 -5.09 -24.03 4.80
N ILE A 356 -5.54 -23.13 3.90
CA ILE A 356 -6.80 -22.39 4.05
C ILE A 356 -8.01 -23.31 4.24
N PRO A 357 -8.30 -24.29 3.35
CA PRO A 357 -9.45 -25.18 3.50
C PRO A 357 -9.36 -26.08 4.73
N PHE A 358 -8.14 -26.46 5.15
CA PHE A 358 -7.94 -27.28 6.34
C PHE A 358 -8.30 -26.50 7.62
N VAL A 359 -7.88 -25.26 7.75
CA VAL A 359 -8.24 -24.37 8.88
C VAL A 359 -9.74 -24.09 8.91
N GLN A 360 -10.35 -23.83 7.74
CA GLN A 360 -11.80 -23.63 7.62
C GLN A 360 -12.60 -24.85 8.05
N ARG A 361 -12.21 -26.06 7.62
CA ARG A 361 -12.87 -27.32 8.02
C ARG A 361 -12.79 -27.52 9.53
N ARG A 362 -11.63 -27.30 10.16
CA ARG A 362 -11.48 -27.39 11.61
C ARG A 362 -12.36 -26.39 12.34
N ARG A 363 -12.41 -25.12 11.88
CA ARG A 363 -13.25 -24.08 12.47
C ARG A 363 -14.74 -24.41 12.35
N LEU A 364 -15.19 -24.91 11.22
CA LEU A 364 -16.56 -25.37 11.03
C LEU A 364 -16.92 -26.57 11.91
N ALA A 365 -16.00 -27.53 12.08
CA ALA A 365 -16.19 -28.66 12.97
C ALA A 365 -16.34 -28.23 14.44
N THR A 366 -15.51 -27.30 14.91
CA THR A 366 -15.61 -26.74 16.27
C THR A 366 -16.91 -25.94 16.50
N LEU A 367 -17.34 -25.15 15.51
CA LEU A 367 -18.61 -24.42 15.59
C LEU A 367 -19.82 -25.37 15.62
N ARG A 368 -19.82 -26.42 14.80
CA ARG A 368 -20.86 -27.46 14.81
C ARG A 368 -20.89 -28.22 16.13
N ALA A 369 -19.74 -28.53 16.72
CA ALA A 369 -19.65 -29.16 18.02
C ALA A 369 -20.22 -28.26 19.15
N ARG A 370 -19.90 -26.96 19.16
CA ARG A 370 -20.44 -25.98 20.10
C ARG A 370 -21.95 -25.82 19.94
N ALA A 371 -22.45 -25.71 18.72
CA ALA A 371 -23.89 -25.63 18.43
C ALA A 371 -24.65 -26.89 18.92
N ARG A 372 -24.08 -28.08 18.75
CA ARG A 372 -24.67 -29.32 19.28
C ARG A 372 -24.66 -29.37 20.81
N ALA A 373 -23.58 -28.88 21.45
CA ALA A 373 -23.50 -28.83 22.90
C ALA A 373 -24.49 -27.84 23.53
N SER A 374 -24.75 -26.69 22.85
CA SER A 374 -25.75 -25.72 23.31
C SER A 374 -27.20 -26.17 23.09
N ALA A 375 -27.47 -27.03 22.10
CA ALA A 375 -28.79 -27.60 21.85
C ALA A 375 -29.14 -28.78 22.76
N ALA A 376 -28.17 -29.48 23.32
CA ALA A 376 -28.36 -30.65 24.16
C ALA A 376 -29.18 -30.39 25.47
N PRO A 377 -29.02 -29.27 26.21
CA PRO A 377 -29.82 -29.03 27.40
C PRO A 377 -31.27 -28.68 27.10
N ALA A 378 -31.61 -28.10 25.97
CA ALA A 378 -32.96 -27.75 25.59
C ALA A 378 -33.84 -28.99 25.31
N VAL A 379 -33.25 -30.05 24.79
CA VAL A 379 -33.96 -31.32 24.52
C VAL A 379 -34.21 -32.10 25.81
N ARG A 380 -33.30 -31.98 26.84
CA ARG A 380 -33.50 -32.63 28.15
C ARG A 380 -34.53 -31.92 29.07
N ALA A 381 -34.84 -30.64 28.78
CA ALA A 381 -35.86 -29.90 29.51
C ALA A 381 -37.27 -30.06 28.92
N ALA A 382 -37.39 -30.64 27.71
CA ALA A 382 -38.64 -30.88 26.99
C ALA A 382 -39.12 -32.37 27.04
N SER A 383 -38.30 -33.25 27.61
CA SER A 383 -38.67 -34.65 27.92
C SER A 383 -38.91 -34.82 29.42
#